data_b5879c2c1ca665fa54eea941e17fc187
#
_entry.id   b5879c2c1ca665fa54eea941e17fc187
#
_cell.length_a   1.000
_cell.length_b   1.000
_cell.length_c   1.000
_cell.angle_alpha   90.00
_cell.angle_beta   90.00
_cell.angle_gamma   90.00
#
_symmetry.space_group_name_H-M   'P 1'
#
loop_
_entity.id
_entity.type
_entity.pdbx_description
1 polymer ?
#
loop_
_entity_poly.entity_id
_entity_poly.type
_entity_poly.pdbx_seq_one_letter_code
_entity_poly.pdbx_strand_id
1 'polypeptide(L)'
;MNIMIEDLAREIYSQLGPGYSERVYHNAMEVLLREKGIQYESERIIPIPFKGHVIGNLRADIIINNETVLEFKTIKTLNDAAELQGRNYLHLTGLKTAYLVNYPPHPDREVEVRKIQVHSLEEEPDTKLDKIFGISRIASEDLTQLLEEILVPYEEVSELLLDSVD
;
A
#
# COMPACT_ATOMS: atom_id res chain seq x y z
N MET A 1 -15.80 -12.70 -7.41
CA MET A 1 -15.04 -12.84 -8.67
C MET A 1 -13.56 -12.86 -8.34
N ASN A 2 -12.88 -13.89 -8.74
CA ASN A 2 -11.44 -14.01 -8.51
C ASN A 2 -10.72 -13.28 -9.65
N ILE A 3 -10.12 -12.15 -9.35
CA ILE A 3 -9.40 -11.36 -10.34
C ILE A 3 -7.98 -11.88 -10.37
N MET A 4 -7.56 -12.37 -11.55
CA MET A 4 -6.20 -12.83 -11.74
C MET A 4 -5.31 -11.66 -12.15
N ILE A 5 -4.69 -11.02 -11.18
CA ILE A 5 -3.81 -9.87 -11.42
C ILE A 5 -2.66 -10.23 -12.35
N GLU A 6 -2.10 -11.43 -12.18
CA GLU A 6 -1.03 -11.92 -13.05
C GLU A 6 -1.45 -11.97 -14.52
N ASP A 7 -2.67 -12.41 -14.80
CA ASP A 7 -3.16 -12.48 -16.16
C ASP A 7 -3.32 -11.10 -16.79
N LEU A 8 -3.84 -10.13 -16.04
CA LEU A 8 -3.96 -8.76 -16.50
C LEU A 8 -2.57 -8.14 -16.73
N ALA A 9 -1.66 -8.37 -15.82
CA ALA A 9 -0.29 -7.87 -15.94
C ALA A 9 0.42 -8.43 -17.17
N ARG A 10 0.27 -9.72 -17.43
CA ARG A 10 0.84 -10.38 -18.61
C ARG A 10 0.22 -9.87 -19.90
N GLU A 11 -1.09 -9.67 -19.93
CA GLU A 11 -1.77 -9.12 -21.09
C GLU A 11 -1.21 -7.76 -21.46
N ILE A 12 -1.04 -6.89 -20.49
CA ILE A 12 -0.46 -5.57 -20.70
C ILE A 12 0.95 -5.69 -21.29
N TYR A 13 1.79 -6.50 -20.66
CA TYR A 13 3.19 -6.63 -21.07
C TYR A 13 3.33 -7.28 -22.44
N SER A 14 2.44 -8.22 -22.79
CA SER A 14 2.45 -8.86 -24.11
C SER A 14 2.11 -7.88 -25.23
N GLN A 15 1.28 -6.88 -24.95
CA GLN A 15 0.87 -5.90 -25.94
C GLN A 15 1.80 -4.70 -26.00
N LEU A 16 2.24 -4.20 -24.86
CA LEU A 16 3.07 -2.99 -24.79
C LEU A 16 4.56 -3.28 -24.87
N GLY A 17 5.00 -4.37 -24.27
CA GLY A 17 6.42 -4.68 -24.15
C GLY A 17 7.11 -3.81 -23.09
N PRO A 18 8.43 -3.97 -22.95
CA PRO A 18 9.23 -3.24 -21.97
C PRO A 18 9.55 -1.81 -22.41
N GLY A 19 10.03 -1.00 -21.47
CA GLY A 19 10.63 0.29 -21.76
C GLY A 19 9.78 1.51 -21.50
N TYR A 20 8.54 1.33 -21.09
CA TYR A 20 7.68 2.44 -20.72
C TYR A 20 7.81 2.79 -19.23
N SER A 21 7.32 3.97 -18.86
CA SER A 21 7.28 4.38 -17.46
C SER A 21 6.21 3.65 -16.68
N GLU A 22 6.32 3.67 -15.36
CA GLU A 22 5.31 3.10 -14.47
C GLU A 22 3.91 3.65 -14.78
N ARG A 23 3.82 4.94 -15.12
CA ARG A 23 2.54 5.59 -15.43
C ARG A 23 1.84 4.95 -16.63
N VAL A 24 2.57 4.54 -17.64
CA VAL A 24 2.00 3.90 -18.83
C VAL A 24 1.35 2.57 -18.44
N TYR A 25 2.04 1.74 -17.69
CA TYR A 25 1.51 0.45 -17.24
C TYR A 25 0.35 0.62 -16.26
N HIS A 26 0.42 1.61 -15.40
CA HIS A 26 -0.68 2.00 -14.51
C HIS A 26 -1.94 2.32 -15.33
N ASN A 27 -1.80 3.19 -16.33
CA ASN A 27 -2.93 3.58 -17.17
C ASN A 27 -3.50 2.41 -17.96
N ALA A 28 -2.65 1.50 -18.44
CA ALA A 28 -3.09 0.29 -19.12
C ALA A 28 -3.92 -0.60 -18.19
N MET A 29 -3.49 -0.77 -16.94
CA MET A 29 -4.26 -1.53 -15.96
C MET A 29 -5.63 -0.90 -15.71
N GLU A 30 -5.71 0.43 -15.61
CA GLU A 30 -6.99 1.11 -15.45
C GLU A 30 -7.94 0.81 -16.62
N VAL A 31 -7.41 0.79 -17.85
CA VAL A 31 -8.21 0.44 -19.04
C VAL A 31 -8.80 -0.96 -18.89
N LEU A 32 -7.97 -1.95 -18.53
CA LEU A 32 -8.45 -3.32 -18.36
C LEU A 32 -9.49 -3.45 -17.23
N LEU A 33 -9.27 -2.78 -16.11
CA LEU A 33 -10.21 -2.82 -14.99
C LEU A 33 -11.57 -2.23 -15.39
N ARG A 34 -11.56 -1.11 -16.11
CA ARG A 34 -12.80 -0.50 -16.61
C ARG A 34 -13.53 -1.41 -17.60
N GLU A 35 -12.80 -2.02 -18.53
CA GLU A 35 -13.39 -2.95 -19.49
C GLU A 35 -14.08 -4.13 -18.82
N LYS A 36 -13.53 -4.58 -17.70
CA LYS A 36 -14.08 -5.70 -16.94
C LYS A 36 -15.15 -5.29 -15.90
N GLY A 37 -15.44 -4.00 -15.79
CA GLY A 37 -16.41 -3.50 -14.82
C GLY A 37 -15.94 -3.63 -13.37
N ILE A 38 -14.64 -3.67 -13.15
CA ILE A 38 -14.06 -3.81 -11.81
C ILE A 38 -13.90 -2.43 -11.19
N GLN A 39 -14.43 -2.24 -9.99
CA GLN A 39 -14.30 -0.98 -9.29
C GLN A 39 -12.89 -0.81 -8.74
N TYR A 40 -12.35 0.38 -8.91
CA TYR A 40 -11.03 0.70 -8.40
C TYR A 40 -10.92 2.19 -8.09
N GLU A 41 -9.89 2.50 -7.32
CA GLU A 41 -9.52 3.86 -6.97
C GLU A 41 -8.07 4.07 -7.37
N SER A 42 -7.78 5.18 -8.01
CA SER A 42 -6.44 5.50 -8.50
C SER A 42 -5.80 6.58 -7.64
N GLU A 43 -4.53 6.37 -7.31
CA GLU A 43 -3.69 7.37 -6.65
C GLU A 43 -4.21 7.86 -5.30
N ARG A 44 -4.72 6.94 -4.46
CA ARG A 44 -5.12 7.29 -3.12
C ARG A 44 -3.92 7.79 -2.30
N ILE A 45 -4.06 8.96 -1.70
CA ILE A 45 -3.05 9.51 -0.81
C ILE A 45 -3.28 8.97 0.60
N ILE A 46 -2.22 8.39 1.16
CA ILE A 46 -2.26 7.76 2.47
C ILE A 46 -1.30 8.53 3.38
N PRO A 47 -1.80 9.25 4.38
CA PRO A 47 -0.94 10.02 5.27
C PRO A 47 -0.13 9.12 6.19
N ILE A 48 1.10 9.54 6.47
CA ILE A 48 1.98 8.85 7.41
C ILE A 48 1.98 9.65 8.72
N PRO A 49 1.40 9.10 9.79
CA PRO A 49 1.36 9.79 11.07
C PRO A 49 2.62 9.54 11.90
N PHE A 50 2.99 10.54 12.67
CA PHE A 50 4.05 10.41 13.68
C PHE A 50 3.76 11.40 14.82
N LYS A 51 3.56 10.87 16.00
CA LYS A 51 3.25 11.66 17.20
C LYS A 51 2.14 12.69 16.97
N GLY A 52 1.05 12.28 16.32
CA GLY A 52 -0.08 13.13 16.03
C GLY A 52 0.10 14.08 14.85
N HIS A 53 1.20 14.00 14.14
CA HIS A 53 1.48 14.85 12.98
C HIS A 53 1.55 14.00 11.71
N VAL A 54 1.11 14.57 10.59
CA VAL A 54 1.33 13.97 9.29
C VAL A 54 2.70 14.41 8.80
N ILE A 55 3.62 13.44 8.70
CA ILE A 55 5.01 13.73 8.35
C ILE A 55 5.34 13.40 6.88
N GLY A 56 4.41 12.87 6.17
CA GLY A 56 4.56 12.52 4.75
C GLY A 56 3.35 11.78 4.25
N ASN A 57 3.38 11.41 2.98
CA ASN A 57 2.30 10.67 2.35
C ASN A 57 2.87 9.55 1.49
N LEU A 58 2.16 8.42 1.47
CA LEU A 58 2.31 7.43 0.42
C LEU A 58 1.19 7.63 -0.59
N ARG A 59 1.43 7.21 -1.83
CA ARG A 59 0.41 7.22 -2.86
C ARG A 59 0.27 5.80 -3.38
N ALA A 60 -0.87 5.18 -3.12
CA ALA A 60 -1.19 3.88 -3.67
C ALA A 60 -1.56 4.03 -5.14
N ASP A 61 -0.94 3.24 -6.02
CA ASP A 61 -1.21 3.37 -7.45
C ASP A 61 -2.65 3.03 -7.77
N ILE A 62 -3.10 1.83 -7.45
CA ILE A 62 -4.49 1.40 -7.64
C ILE A 62 -4.94 0.61 -6.42
N ILE A 63 -6.17 0.84 -5.98
CA ILE A 63 -6.81 0.01 -4.97
C ILE A 63 -8.08 -0.57 -5.59
N ILE A 64 -8.16 -1.90 -5.70
CA ILE A 64 -9.27 -2.62 -6.30
C ILE A 64 -10.27 -2.98 -5.23
N ASN A 65 -11.55 -2.64 -5.46
CA ASN A 65 -12.68 -2.99 -4.59
C ASN A 65 -12.47 -2.65 -3.10
N ASN A 66 -11.64 -1.65 -2.83
CA ASN A 66 -11.25 -1.28 -1.47
C ASN A 66 -10.66 -2.46 -0.65
N GLU A 67 -10.02 -3.40 -1.32
CA GLU A 67 -9.48 -4.62 -0.71
C GLU A 67 -8.02 -4.87 -1.06
N THR A 68 -7.64 -4.59 -2.31
CA THR A 68 -6.34 -5.00 -2.85
C THR A 68 -5.58 -3.83 -3.42
N VAL A 69 -4.36 -3.64 -2.94
CA VAL A 69 -3.45 -2.60 -3.43
C VAL A 69 -2.62 -3.16 -4.58
N LEU A 70 -2.53 -2.39 -5.67
CA LEU A 70 -1.59 -2.67 -6.76
C LEU A 70 -0.51 -1.60 -6.76
N GLU A 71 0.74 -2.01 -6.83
CA GLU A 71 1.90 -1.14 -6.96
C GLU A 71 2.69 -1.53 -8.20
N PHE A 72 2.99 -0.56 -9.05
CA PHE A 72 3.71 -0.78 -10.30
C PHE A 72 5.16 -0.38 -10.19
N LYS A 73 6.04 -1.19 -10.76
CA LYS A 73 7.48 -0.95 -10.82
C LYS A 73 7.99 -1.22 -12.23
N THR A 74 9.11 -0.60 -12.56
CA THR A 74 9.83 -0.83 -13.82
C THR A 74 11.32 -1.02 -13.53
N ILE A 75 11.61 -1.90 -12.60
CA ILE A 75 12.98 -2.21 -12.17
C ILE A 75 13.42 -3.55 -12.74
N LYS A 76 14.71 -3.82 -12.71
CA LYS A 76 15.27 -5.04 -13.27
C LYS A 76 14.66 -6.29 -12.64
N THR A 77 14.52 -6.29 -11.33
CA THR A 77 13.87 -7.35 -10.57
C THR A 77 13.31 -6.79 -9.26
N LEU A 78 12.22 -7.36 -8.79
CA LEU A 78 11.63 -6.97 -7.51
C LEU A 78 12.63 -7.25 -6.38
N ASN A 79 12.69 -6.35 -5.42
CA ASN A 79 13.64 -6.41 -4.31
C ASN A 79 12.92 -6.20 -2.96
N ASP A 80 13.69 -6.33 -1.89
CA ASP A 80 13.17 -6.20 -0.53
C ASP A 80 12.60 -4.80 -0.25
N ALA A 81 13.18 -3.77 -0.85
CA ALA A 81 12.67 -2.40 -0.68
C ALA A 81 11.28 -2.24 -1.26
N ALA A 82 11.01 -2.81 -2.44
CA ALA A 82 9.69 -2.80 -3.05
C ALA A 82 8.68 -3.57 -2.21
N GLU A 83 9.08 -4.72 -1.70
CA GLU A 83 8.22 -5.53 -0.83
C GLU A 83 7.90 -4.81 0.47
N LEU A 84 8.88 -4.15 1.07
CA LEU A 84 8.69 -3.37 2.28
C LEU A 84 7.72 -2.20 2.05
N GLN A 85 7.82 -1.54 0.91
CA GLN A 85 6.90 -0.48 0.52
C GLN A 85 5.45 -1.00 0.44
N GLY A 86 5.27 -2.17 -0.18
CA GLY A 86 3.96 -2.81 -0.25
C GLY A 86 3.38 -3.12 1.14
N ARG A 87 4.21 -3.62 2.04
CA ARG A 87 3.80 -3.88 3.42
C ARG A 87 3.41 -2.60 4.15
N ASN A 88 4.12 -1.50 3.92
CA ASN A 88 3.78 -0.21 4.51
C ASN A 88 2.39 0.27 4.07
N TYR A 89 2.03 0.10 2.80
CA TYR A 89 0.68 0.41 2.34
C TYR A 89 -0.37 -0.38 3.10
N LEU A 90 -0.14 -1.67 3.30
CA LEU A 90 -1.08 -2.51 4.03
C LEU A 90 -1.24 -2.09 5.49
N HIS A 91 -0.13 -1.79 6.15
CA HIS A 91 -0.18 -1.32 7.54
C HIS A 91 -0.93 0.01 7.68
N LEU A 92 -0.70 0.94 6.77
CA LEU A 92 -1.32 2.27 6.86
C LEU A 92 -2.79 2.27 6.43
N THR A 93 -3.18 1.41 5.50
CA THR A 93 -4.56 1.35 5.01
C THR A 93 -5.45 0.37 5.78
N GLY A 94 -4.86 -0.60 6.47
CA GLY A 94 -5.61 -1.70 7.06
C GLY A 94 -6.05 -2.75 6.06
N LEU A 95 -5.68 -2.61 4.79
CA LEU A 95 -5.97 -3.61 3.77
C LEU A 95 -5.05 -4.82 3.94
N LYS A 96 -5.47 -5.97 3.43
CA LYS A 96 -4.78 -7.24 3.71
C LYS A 96 -3.93 -7.76 2.58
N THR A 97 -4.15 -7.29 1.37
CA THR A 97 -3.49 -7.83 0.18
C THR A 97 -2.91 -6.73 -0.69
N ALA A 98 -1.67 -6.90 -1.11
CA ALA A 98 -1.05 -6.05 -2.11
C ALA A 98 -0.39 -6.92 -3.17
N TYR A 99 -0.34 -6.40 -4.39
CA TYR A 99 0.41 -6.99 -5.48
C TYR A 99 1.43 -5.99 -5.97
N LEU A 100 2.68 -6.43 -6.02
CA LEU A 100 3.73 -5.70 -6.71
C LEU A 100 3.77 -6.21 -8.13
N VAL A 101 3.59 -5.33 -9.09
CA VAL A 101 3.60 -5.66 -10.51
C VAL A 101 4.78 -4.96 -11.14
N ASN A 102 5.80 -5.73 -11.52
CA ASN A 102 7.02 -5.18 -12.09
C ASN A 102 7.14 -5.52 -13.56
N TYR A 103 7.34 -4.49 -14.36
CA TYR A 103 7.57 -4.60 -15.81
C TYR A 103 9.05 -4.31 -16.07
N PRO A 104 9.92 -5.35 -16.06
CA PRO A 104 11.35 -5.13 -16.21
C PRO A 104 11.70 -4.46 -17.55
N PRO A 105 12.63 -3.52 -17.57
CA PRO A 105 13.00 -2.81 -18.81
C PRO A 105 13.98 -3.61 -19.67
N HIS A 106 13.67 -4.88 -19.88
CA HIS A 106 14.49 -5.80 -20.67
C HIS A 106 13.61 -6.67 -21.55
N PRO A 107 13.93 -6.82 -22.84
CA PRO A 107 13.10 -7.61 -23.75
C PRO A 107 13.06 -9.10 -23.44
N ASP A 108 14.05 -9.61 -22.71
CA ASP A 108 14.15 -11.04 -22.40
C ASP A 108 13.58 -11.41 -21.03
N ARG A 109 12.96 -10.47 -20.35
CA ARG A 109 12.39 -10.73 -19.03
C ARG A 109 10.86 -10.71 -19.07
N GLU A 110 10.27 -11.53 -18.23
CA GLU A 110 8.82 -11.57 -18.05
C GLU A 110 8.39 -10.58 -16.98
N VAL A 111 7.10 -10.24 -16.99
CA VAL A 111 6.51 -9.47 -15.90
C VAL A 111 6.65 -10.26 -14.60
N GLU A 112 6.99 -9.56 -13.52
CA GLU A 112 7.04 -10.16 -12.20
C GLU A 112 5.84 -9.70 -11.39
N VAL A 113 5.14 -10.63 -10.77
CA VAL A 113 4.01 -10.32 -9.89
C VAL A 113 4.26 -10.98 -8.54
N ARG A 114 4.28 -10.17 -7.49
CA ARG A 114 4.50 -10.67 -6.12
C ARG A 114 3.31 -10.28 -5.25
N LYS A 115 2.67 -11.28 -4.68
CA LYS A 115 1.56 -11.07 -3.75
C LYS A 115 2.10 -10.95 -2.33
N ILE A 116 1.64 -9.93 -1.62
CA ILE A 116 1.94 -9.71 -0.22
C ILE A 116 0.63 -9.79 0.55
N GLN A 117 0.61 -10.58 1.62
CA GLN A 117 -0.56 -10.70 2.47
C GLN A 117 -0.20 -10.49 3.93
N VAL A 118 -1.10 -9.80 4.62
CA VAL A 118 -1.07 -9.67 6.08
C VAL A 118 -2.20 -10.52 6.61
N HIS A 119 -1.89 -11.55 7.37
CA HIS A 119 -2.90 -12.53 7.83
C HIS A 119 -3.73 -12.01 8.99
N SER A 120 -3.08 -11.47 10.00
CA SER A 120 -3.77 -10.79 11.09
C SER A 120 -2.81 -9.84 11.78
N LEU A 121 -3.36 -8.85 12.47
CA LEU A 121 -2.57 -7.92 13.27
C LEU A 121 -1.86 -8.63 14.43
N GLU A 122 -2.37 -9.77 14.84
CA GLU A 122 -1.81 -10.56 15.94
C GLU A 122 -0.59 -11.40 15.51
N GLU A 123 -0.48 -11.71 14.24
CA GLU A 123 0.58 -12.55 13.69
C GLU A 123 1.78 -11.76 13.18
N GLU A 124 1.65 -10.45 13.06
CA GLU A 124 2.73 -9.61 12.58
C GLU A 124 3.48 -9.00 13.76
N PRO A 125 4.59 -9.60 14.12
CA PRO A 125 5.32 -9.14 15.29
C PRO A 125 6.20 -7.94 15.06
N ASP A 126 6.46 -7.58 13.91
CA ASP A 126 7.33 -6.45 13.71
C ASP A 126 6.61 -5.29 13.27
N THR A 127 6.57 -4.41 14.03
CA THR A 127 5.98 -3.30 13.60
C THR A 127 6.93 -2.18 13.41
N LYS A 128 7.10 -1.81 12.17
CA LYS A 128 7.58 -0.51 11.83
C LYS A 128 6.78 0.58 12.55
N LEU A 129 5.51 0.29 12.80
CA LEU A 129 4.68 1.14 13.63
C LEU A 129 5.23 1.28 15.03
N ASP A 130 5.70 0.20 15.65
CA ASP A 130 6.32 0.25 16.96
C ASP A 130 7.57 1.13 16.96
N LYS A 131 8.36 1.06 15.91
CA LYS A 131 9.53 1.93 15.75
C LYS A 131 9.15 3.37 15.49
N ILE A 132 8.16 3.59 14.64
CA ILE A 132 7.69 4.93 14.29
C ILE A 132 7.05 5.61 15.49
N PHE A 133 6.23 4.91 16.25
CA PHE A 133 5.56 5.46 17.42
C PHE A 133 6.38 5.32 18.71
N GLY A 134 7.49 4.59 18.68
CA GLY A 134 8.27 4.32 19.88
C GLY A 134 7.55 3.44 20.87
N ILE A 135 6.63 2.62 20.39
CA ILE A 135 5.81 1.72 21.19
C ILE A 135 6.16 0.30 20.81
N SER A 136 6.67 -0.50 21.76
CA SER A 136 6.88 -1.91 21.52
C SER A 136 5.68 -2.69 22.03
N ARG A 137 4.93 -3.24 21.13
CA ARG A 137 3.88 -4.22 21.39
C ARG A 137 3.09 -4.07 22.65
N ILE A 138 2.33 -3.04 22.69
CA ILE A 138 1.34 -2.84 23.73
C ILE A 138 0.03 -3.39 23.16
N ALA A 139 -0.71 -4.18 23.96
CA ALA A 139 -2.05 -4.61 23.59
C ALA A 139 -2.91 -3.38 23.33
N SER A 140 -3.90 -3.51 22.43
CA SER A 140 -4.72 -2.37 22.06
C SER A 140 -5.41 -1.68 23.23
N GLU A 141 -5.77 -2.46 24.25
CA GLU A 141 -6.35 -1.92 25.48
C GLU A 141 -5.35 -1.08 26.25
N ASP A 142 -4.12 -1.58 26.37
CA ASP A 142 -3.04 -0.86 27.05
C ASP A 142 -2.66 0.40 26.27
N LEU A 143 -2.68 0.33 24.95
CA LEU A 143 -2.43 1.48 24.11
C LEU A 143 -3.50 2.56 24.30
N THR A 144 -4.76 2.18 24.31
CA THR A 144 -5.86 3.10 24.55
C THR A 144 -5.72 3.78 25.91
N GLN A 145 -5.44 3.00 26.94
CA GLN A 145 -5.24 3.50 28.28
C GLN A 145 -4.01 4.42 28.35
N LEU A 146 -2.93 4.05 27.70
CA LEU A 146 -1.72 4.85 27.62
C LEU A 146 -1.98 6.19 26.95
N LEU A 147 -2.74 6.20 25.87
CA LEU A 147 -3.13 7.43 25.17
C LEU A 147 -4.00 8.31 26.05
N GLU A 148 -4.92 7.73 26.82
CA GLU A 148 -5.79 8.47 27.74
C GLU A 148 -5.01 9.07 28.91
N GLU A 149 -3.99 8.37 29.41
CA GLU A 149 -3.19 8.81 30.55
C GLU A 149 -2.09 9.81 30.19
N ILE A 150 -1.46 9.63 29.04
CA ILE A 150 -0.27 10.41 28.63
C ILE A 150 -0.62 11.56 27.72
N LEU A 151 -1.61 11.38 26.86
CA LEU A 151 -2.06 12.41 25.94
C LEU A 151 -3.28 13.12 26.52
N VAL A 152 -3.64 14.21 25.91
CA VAL A 152 -4.87 14.93 26.22
C VAL A 152 -6.10 14.06 25.93
N PRO A 153 -7.28 14.42 26.46
CA PRO A 153 -8.52 13.72 26.14
C PRO A 153 -8.70 13.53 24.65
N TYR A 154 -9.40 12.48 24.26
CA TYR A 154 -9.58 12.08 22.85
C TYR A 154 -10.02 13.22 21.96
N GLU A 155 -10.93 14.06 22.42
CA GLU A 155 -11.43 15.20 21.64
C GLU A 155 -10.33 16.20 21.34
N GLU A 156 -9.49 16.51 22.31
CA GLU A 156 -8.36 17.42 22.14
C GLU A 156 -7.29 16.83 21.21
N VAL A 157 -7.07 15.51 21.27
CA VAL A 157 -6.17 14.82 20.36
C VAL A 157 -6.69 14.94 18.93
N SER A 158 -7.98 14.75 18.72
CA SER A 158 -8.59 14.90 17.40
C SER A 158 -8.42 16.31 16.83
N GLU A 159 -8.61 17.31 17.65
CA GLU A 159 -8.42 18.72 17.25
C GLU A 159 -6.96 18.99 16.88
N LEU A 160 -6.01 18.50 17.67
CA LEU A 160 -4.59 18.63 17.38
C LEU A 160 -4.20 17.94 16.08
N LEU A 161 -4.77 16.79 15.79
CA LEU A 161 -4.53 16.08 14.54
C LEU A 161 -5.07 16.84 13.33
N LEU A 162 -6.25 17.44 13.46
CA LEU A 162 -6.84 18.27 12.40
C LEU A 162 -5.99 19.52 12.15
N ASP A 163 -5.53 20.18 13.19
CA ASP A 163 -4.69 21.35 13.07
C ASP A 163 -3.33 21.05 12.43
N SER A 164 -2.81 19.85 12.65
CA SER A 164 -1.52 19.43 12.08
C SER A 164 -1.60 18.98 10.64
N VAL A 165 -2.78 18.72 10.11
CA VAL A 165 -3.01 18.31 8.72
C VAL A 165 -3.17 19.53 7.79
N ASP A 166 -3.51 20.67 8.33
CA ASP A 166 -3.59 21.92 7.56
C ASP A 166 -2.15 22.46 7.24
#